data_2eebdc575d0ccb8a424cfee41de06262
#
_entry.id   2eebdc575d0ccb8a424cfee41de06262
#
_cell.length_a   1.000
_cell.length_b   1.000
_cell.length_c   1.000
_cell.angle_alpha   90.00
_cell.angle_beta   90.00
_cell.angle_gamma   90.00
#
_symmetry.space_group_name_H-M   'P 1'
#
loop_
_entity.id
_entity.type
_entity.pdbx_description
1 polymer ?
#
loop_
_entity_poly.entity_id
_entity_poly.type
_entity_poly.pdbx_seq_one_letter_code
_entity_poly.pdbx_strand_id
1 'polypeptide(L)' 'MCYNCGCGVPDYDMGNPKNITDKTFEEAAKAAGQSVEETKKNVLNELKKQLEKR' A
#
# COMPACT_ATOMS: atom_id res chain seq x y z
N MET A 1 -1.25 -11.79 5.18
CA MET A 1 -0.89 -11.74 3.84
C MET A 1 -0.57 -10.32 3.41
N CYS A 2 -0.94 -9.81 2.34
CA CYS A 2 -0.46 -8.53 1.84
C CYS A 2 -1.61 -7.82 1.15
N TYR A 3 -1.36 -6.59 0.71
CA TYR A 3 -2.43 -5.81 0.07
C TYR A 3 -2.80 -6.37 -1.28
N ASN A 4 -1.81 -6.82 -2.05
CA ASN A 4 -2.04 -7.15 -3.45
C ASN A 4 -2.76 -8.46 -3.69
N CYS A 5 -2.87 -9.34 -2.70
CA CYS A 5 -3.59 -10.61 -2.88
C CYS A 5 -5.01 -10.58 -2.33
N GLY A 6 -5.37 -9.56 -1.55
CA GLY A 6 -6.70 -9.43 -1.00
C GLY A 6 -7.02 -10.37 0.15
N CYS A 7 -6.01 -10.91 0.81
CA CYS A 7 -6.22 -11.88 1.89
C CYS A 7 -6.51 -11.26 3.24
N GLY A 8 -6.34 -9.94 3.37
CA GLY A 8 -6.70 -9.24 4.59
C GLY A 8 -5.69 -9.28 5.71
N VAL A 9 -4.44 -9.62 5.42
CA VAL A 9 -3.36 -9.60 6.42
C VAL A 9 -2.25 -8.69 5.89
N PRO A 10 -2.38 -7.38 6.08
CA PRO A 10 -1.48 -6.40 5.44
C PRO A 10 -0.08 -6.34 6.02
N ASP A 11 0.16 -6.94 7.18
CA ASP A 11 1.46 -6.86 7.82
C ASP A 11 2.36 -8.08 7.57
N TYR A 12 1.97 -8.95 6.66
CA TYR A 12 2.73 -10.16 6.39
C TYR A 12 2.91 -10.36 4.88
N ASP A 13 4.15 -10.47 4.44
CA ASP A 13 4.49 -10.55 3.03
C ASP A 13 4.56 -11.98 2.47
N MET A 14 4.22 -12.97 3.25
CA MET A 14 4.25 -14.38 2.85
C MET A 14 5.63 -14.84 2.41
N GLY A 15 6.67 -14.21 2.96
CA GLY A 15 8.04 -14.56 2.63
C GLY A 15 8.54 -13.96 1.32
N ASN A 16 7.75 -13.12 0.67
CA ASN A 16 8.16 -12.46 -0.57
C ASN A 16 8.18 -10.94 -0.37
N PRO A 17 9.38 -10.33 -0.38
CA PRO A 17 9.48 -8.88 -0.13
C PRO A 17 8.85 -8.02 -1.22
N LYS A 18 8.47 -8.59 -2.34
CA LYS A 18 7.80 -7.85 -3.41
C LYS A 18 6.30 -7.68 -3.16
N ASN A 19 5.73 -8.45 -2.24
CA ASN A 19 4.34 -8.27 -1.87
C ASN A 19 4.17 -6.96 -1.11
N ILE A 20 3.04 -6.30 -1.33
CA ILE A 20 2.78 -5.00 -0.70
C ILE A 20 2.23 -5.21 0.70
N THR A 21 2.94 -4.68 1.70
CA THR A 21 2.56 -4.79 3.09
C THR A 21 2.53 -3.41 3.73
N ASP A 22 2.16 -3.34 5.02
CA ASP A 22 2.22 -2.09 5.77
C ASP A 22 3.62 -1.48 5.75
N LYS A 23 4.65 -2.33 5.80
CA LYS A 23 6.02 -1.84 5.76
C LYS A 23 6.32 -1.10 4.46
N THR A 24 5.76 -1.55 3.36
CA THR A 24 5.89 -0.88 2.07
C THR A 24 5.38 0.55 2.17
N PHE A 25 4.21 0.73 2.80
CA PHE A 25 3.63 2.06 2.98
C PHE A 25 4.44 2.91 3.94
N GLU A 26 4.99 2.30 4.99
CA GLU A 26 5.84 3.04 5.93
C GLU A 26 7.08 3.60 5.25
N GLU A 27 7.72 2.80 4.41
CA GLU A 27 8.91 3.23 3.68
C GLU A 27 8.58 4.33 2.66
N ALA A 28 7.45 4.17 1.98
CA ALA A 28 7.00 5.17 1.02
C ALA A 28 6.67 6.49 1.70
N ALA A 29 6.02 6.42 2.86
CA ALA A 29 5.68 7.61 3.64
C ALA A 29 6.94 8.35 4.07
N LYS A 30 7.94 7.61 4.52
CA LYS A 30 9.21 8.18 4.94
C LYS A 30 9.88 8.90 3.78
N ALA A 31 9.90 8.28 2.62
CA ALA A 31 10.51 8.86 1.42
C ALA A 31 9.82 10.14 1.00
N ALA A 32 8.51 10.24 1.20
CA ALA A 32 7.72 11.40 0.82
C ALA A 32 7.64 12.45 1.94
N GLY A 33 8.13 12.13 3.14
CA GLY A 33 8.07 13.03 4.29
C GLY A 33 6.66 13.23 4.81
N GLN A 34 5.81 12.22 4.72
CA GLN A 34 4.43 12.30 5.18
C GLN A 34 4.07 11.12 6.07
N SER A 35 2.89 11.16 6.68
CA SER A 35 2.45 10.09 7.56
C SER A 35 2.02 8.87 6.75
N VAL A 36 2.02 7.70 7.41
CA VAL A 36 1.58 6.47 6.76
C VAL A 36 0.12 6.58 6.36
N GLU A 37 -0.69 7.18 7.22
CA GLU A 37 -2.11 7.36 6.93
C GLU A 37 -2.33 8.21 5.69
N GLU A 38 -1.60 9.29 5.58
CA GLU A 38 -1.68 10.17 4.41
C GLU A 38 -1.25 9.45 3.15
N THR A 39 -0.19 8.66 3.25
CA THR A 39 0.29 7.86 2.13
C THR A 39 -0.77 6.88 1.66
N LYS A 40 -1.43 6.19 2.60
CA LYS A 40 -2.48 5.25 2.26
C LYS A 40 -3.66 5.92 1.58
N LYS A 41 -4.04 7.11 2.06
CA LYS A 41 -5.13 7.87 1.44
C LYS A 41 -4.79 8.29 0.02
N ASN A 42 -3.56 8.74 -0.20
CA ASN A 42 -3.11 9.14 -1.52
C ASN A 42 -3.11 7.96 -2.48
N VAL A 43 -2.66 6.80 -2.02
CA VAL A 43 -2.66 5.58 -2.82
C VAL A 43 -4.10 5.19 -3.18
N LEU A 44 -5.00 5.24 -2.21
CA LEU A 44 -6.39 4.91 -2.46
C LEU A 44 -6.99 5.82 -3.51
N ASN A 45 -6.78 7.13 -3.40
CA ASN A 45 -7.31 8.10 -4.35
C ASN A 45 -6.78 7.86 -5.76
N GLU A 46 -5.49 7.59 -5.86
CA GLU A 46 -4.87 7.35 -7.17
C GLU A 46 -5.39 6.06 -7.80
N LEU A 47 -5.50 5.01 -7.01
CA LEU A 47 -6.01 3.73 -7.51
C LEU A 47 -7.45 3.84 -7.96
N LYS A 48 -8.28 4.58 -7.22
CA LYS A 48 -9.67 4.81 -7.62
C LYS A 48 -9.73 5.51 -8.97
N LYS A 49 -8.91 6.53 -9.16
CA LYS A 49 -8.84 7.25 -10.43
C LYS A 49 -8.48 6.32 -11.58
N GLN A 50 -7.45 5.52 -11.38
CA GLN A 50 -6.97 4.63 -12.44
C GLN A 50 -8.01 3.58 -12.80
N LEU A 51 -8.68 3.02 -11.79
CA LEU A 51 -9.65 1.97 -12.02
C LEU A 51 -10.95 2.50 -12.62
N GLU A 52 -11.32 3.74 -12.29
CA GLU A 52 -12.54 4.34 -12.81
C GLU A 52 -12.42 4.77 -14.27
N LYS A 53 -11.21 4.93 -14.76
CA LYS A 53 -10.98 5.35 -16.14
C LYS A 53 -11.01 4.20 -17.14
N ARG A 54 -11.33 3.02 -16.72
CA ARG A 54 -11.25 1.83 -17.59
C ARG A 54 -12.54 1.55 -18.33
#